data_583ee58da46c7876b47c50924f9461e7
#
_entry.id   583ee58da46c7876b47c50924f9461e7
#
_cell.length_a   1.000
_cell.length_b   1.000
_cell.length_c   1.000
_cell.angle_alpha   90.00
_cell.angle_beta   90.00
_cell.angle_gamma   90.00
#
_symmetry.space_group_name_H-M   'P 1'
#
loop_
_entity.id
_entity.type
_entity.pdbx_description
1 polymer ?
#
loop_
_entity_poly.entity_id
_entity_poly.type
_entity_poly.pdbx_seq_one_letter_code
_entity_poly.pdbx_strand_id
1 'polypeptide(L)'
;MGTYHELQEALEGQLQQLTRLPELKGPNLQRLIDKLRTNRFNLVVLGAFKRGKSTLINALLGEPILPTAIVPLTSVVTILGNGEKLDIQVHFQNGQTRSIAKEELVDYITEKGNPKNVKGVREVEITYPCDYLKDGVRIIDTPGVGSVYSHNTDVAYNYLPQVDAAIFVVTVDPPLSAAEQEFLKDIREYVHKLFFVLNKIDYVEVGERQEALDFTMKVLQDNLAADKVTIFPISAKLAMEGKTNGHPEYLESSRLPDFENHLRQFLYKEKGRVLLISCLNGALKTITDSTLGLKVERQASGLPLKELEEKITRFNQELEGLEKEREMSLLLLDGRVKGVIKELDADLDAFKRETTARLRREVEDTFHQKSRTAVDLRKEMEDYLFGALREIFITWRRQEIEKLSQNLAETHKEFAGRINAILDRLTQLTARIFDFSLRGFAAEEAFTDLSQFWFRFKDDPVGLEILQMTITNLLPRALTKGLLIKKLLENVTELVDKHCGRLRYDFHQRLQEIARDFRQTWVSKIDDTTQGIREALERAWAQKQSSAQAASQRMNELDQRLSEILRAEAQLLALKERIEATFH
;
A
#
# COMPACT_ATOMS: atom_id res chain seq x y z
N MET A 1 13.84 -15.14 -27.60
CA MET A 1 13.04 -16.07 -26.76
C MET A 1 13.90 -17.13 -26.08
N GLY A 2 14.90 -17.71 -26.74
CA GLY A 2 15.79 -18.71 -26.12
C GLY A 2 16.47 -18.22 -24.84
N THR A 3 17.09 -17.06 -24.87
CA THR A 3 17.87 -16.51 -23.74
C THR A 3 17.04 -16.23 -22.47
N TYR A 4 15.78 -15.76 -22.59
CA TYR A 4 14.92 -15.56 -21.42
C TYR A 4 14.54 -16.89 -20.76
N HIS A 5 14.15 -17.87 -21.56
CA HIS A 5 13.73 -19.19 -21.07
C HIS A 5 14.90 -19.92 -20.38
N GLU A 6 16.08 -19.85 -20.94
CA GLU A 6 17.32 -20.37 -20.32
C GLU A 6 17.63 -19.73 -18.97
N LEU A 7 17.46 -18.41 -18.85
CA LEU A 7 17.68 -17.68 -17.59
C LEU A 7 16.57 -18.00 -16.55
N GLN A 8 15.33 -18.16 -17.00
CA GLN A 8 14.20 -18.56 -16.16
C GLN A 8 14.40 -19.96 -15.60
N GLU A 9 14.76 -20.93 -16.46
CA GLU A 9 15.05 -22.31 -16.03
C GLU A 9 16.25 -22.37 -15.08
N ALA A 10 17.30 -21.60 -15.37
CA ALA A 10 18.46 -21.53 -14.49
C ALA A 10 18.10 -20.99 -13.10
N LEU A 11 17.31 -19.91 -13.03
CA LEU A 11 16.85 -19.34 -11.75
C LEU A 11 15.91 -20.29 -11.02
N GLU A 12 14.95 -20.88 -11.71
CA GLU A 12 14.03 -21.87 -11.13
C GLU A 12 14.79 -23.05 -10.55
N GLY A 13 15.75 -23.61 -11.30
CA GLY A 13 16.61 -24.70 -10.84
C GLY A 13 17.38 -24.35 -9.57
N GLN A 14 17.92 -23.15 -9.48
CA GLN A 14 18.59 -22.67 -8.27
C GLN A 14 17.63 -22.52 -7.09
N LEU A 15 16.44 -21.93 -7.29
CA LEU A 15 15.43 -21.80 -6.25
C LEU A 15 14.95 -23.19 -5.75
N GLN A 16 14.77 -24.15 -6.63
CA GLN A 16 14.42 -25.53 -6.25
C GLN A 16 15.53 -26.21 -5.43
N GLN A 17 16.81 -25.95 -5.74
CA GLN A 17 17.92 -26.43 -4.93
C GLN A 17 17.88 -25.82 -3.52
N LEU A 18 17.59 -24.52 -3.42
CA LEU A 18 17.45 -23.81 -2.13
C LEU A 18 16.31 -24.40 -1.27
N THR A 19 15.18 -24.79 -1.85
CA THR A 19 14.08 -25.39 -1.09
C THR A 19 14.41 -26.76 -0.48
N ARG A 20 15.50 -27.41 -0.91
CA ARG A 20 15.97 -28.66 -0.31
C ARG A 20 16.71 -28.43 1.02
N LEU A 21 17.20 -27.22 1.24
CA LEU A 21 17.85 -26.84 2.48
C LEU A 21 16.79 -26.61 3.58
N PRO A 22 16.87 -27.29 4.72
CA PRO A 22 15.86 -27.20 5.76
C PRO A 22 15.61 -25.77 6.26
N GLU A 23 16.67 -24.97 6.33
CA GLU A 23 16.67 -23.58 6.81
C GLU A 23 15.94 -22.63 5.85
N LEU A 24 15.85 -22.99 4.58
CA LEU A 24 15.22 -22.20 3.53
C LEU A 24 13.85 -22.76 3.13
N LYS A 25 13.39 -23.83 3.79
CA LYS A 25 12.05 -24.35 3.58
C LYS A 25 11.02 -23.36 4.10
N GLY A 26 10.34 -22.66 3.19
CA GLY A 26 9.33 -21.70 3.56
C GLY A 26 8.43 -21.31 2.39
N PRO A 27 7.27 -20.69 2.67
CA PRO A 27 6.31 -20.30 1.64
C PRO A 27 6.89 -19.24 0.69
N ASN A 28 7.91 -18.50 1.10
CA ASN A 28 8.51 -17.43 0.29
C ASN A 28 9.18 -17.96 -0.98
N LEU A 29 10.10 -18.94 -0.85
CA LEU A 29 10.77 -19.53 -2.02
C LEU A 29 9.78 -20.25 -2.93
N GLN A 30 8.82 -20.97 -2.36
CA GLN A 30 7.80 -21.65 -3.15
C GLN A 30 6.98 -20.65 -3.98
N ARG A 31 6.57 -19.54 -3.38
CA ARG A 31 5.86 -18.46 -4.09
C ARG A 31 6.69 -17.86 -5.23
N LEU A 32 8.00 -17.69 -5.04
CA LEU A 32 8.90 -17.21 -6.11
C LEU A 32 9.00 -18.23 -7.26
N ILE A 33 9.10 -19.52 -6.94
CA ILE A 33 9.11 -20.61 -7.95
C ILE A 33 7.79 -20.62 -8.73
N ASP A 34 6.66 -20.55 -8.05
CA ASP A 34 5.34 -20.54 -8.69
C ASP A 34 5.16 -19.28 -9.56
N LYS A 35 5.68 -18.12 -9.11
CA LYS A 35 5.69 -16.89 -9.89
C LYS A 35 6.49 -17.05 -11.19
N LEU A 36 7.68 -17.66 -11.12
CA LEU A 36 8.51 -17.94 -12.30
C LEU A 36 7.85 -18.94 -13.25
N ARG A 37 7.34 -20.07 -12.76
CA ARG A 37 6.69 -21.13 -13.56
C ARG A 37 5.47 -20.64 -14.31
N THR A 38 4.64 -19.88 -13.62
CA THR A 38 3.42 -19.33 -14.22
C THR A 38 3.70 -18.10 -15.06
N ASN A 39 4.96 -17.66 -15.12
CA ASN A 39 5.39 -16.44 -15.81
C ASN A 39 4.50 -15.22 -15.47
N ARG A 40 3.95 -15.18 -14.26
CA ARG A 40 3.01 -14.16 -13.81
C ARG A 40 3.71 -12.82 -13.71
N PHE A 41 3.20 -11.87 -14.47
CA PHE A 41 3.65 -10.49 -14.47
C PHE A 41 2.47 -9.57 -14.17
N ASN A 42 2.50 -8.94 -13.02
CA ASN A 42 1.42 -8.10 -12.53
C ASN A 42 1.66 -6.63 -12.93
N LEU A 43 0.90 -6.17 -13.93
CA LEU A 43 0.84 -4.78 -14.38
C LEU A 43 -0.38 -4.12 -13.72
N VAL A 44 -0.17 -3.30 -12.70
CA VAL A 44 -1.27 -2.63 -11.99
C VAL A 44 -1.60 -1.29 -12.61
N VAL A 45 -2.88 -0.92 -12.65
CA VAL A 45 -3.34 0.40 -13.07
C VAL A 45 -3.71 1.21 -11.83
N LEU A 46 -2.97 2.27 -11.58
CA LEU A 46 -3.02 3.11 -10.38
C LEU A 46 -3.48 4.53 -10.72
N GLY A 47 -3.95 5.26 -9.73
CA GLY A 47 -4.37 6.66 -9.84
C GLY A 47 -5.62 6.94 -9.02
N ALA A 48 -5.95 8.21 -8.81
CA ALA A 48 -7.09 8.60 -8.01
C ALA A 48 -8.43 8.20 -8.63
N PHE A 49 -9.45 8.36 -7.84
CA PHE A 49 -10.83 8.17 -8.29
C PHE A 49 -11.18 9.09 -9.48
N LYS A 50 -11.93 8.57 -10.44
CA LYS A 50 -12.35 9.27 -11.70
C LYS A 50 -11.21 9.60 -12.68
N ARG A 51 -10.00 9.11 -12.52
CA ARG A 51 -8.92 9.30 -13.51
C ARG A 51 -9.13 8.49 -14.79
N GLY A 52 -10.05 7.53 -14.80
CA GLY A 52 -10.38 6.71 -15.98
C GLY A 52 -9.56 5.43 -16.09
N LYS A 53 -9.14 4.84 -14.98
CA LYS A 53 -8.39 3.56 -14.92
C LYS A 53 -9.12 2.43 -15.65
N SER A 54 -10.33 2.11 -15.22
CA SER A 54 -11.14 1.03 -15.83
C SER A 54 -11.49 1.32 -17.29
N THR A 55 -11.65 2.61 -17.66
CA THR A 55 -11.85 3.00 -19.06
C THR A 55 -10.59 2.75 -19.90
N LEU A 56 -9.41 3.05 -19.35
CA LEU A 56 -8.12 2.76 -19.99
C LEU A 56 -7.93 1.26 -20.18
N ILE A 57 -8.22 0.47 -19.15
CA ILE A 57 -8.14 -1.00 -19.24
C ILE A 57 -9.07 -1.51 -20.34
N ASN A 58 -10.33 -1.09 -20.36
CA ASN A 58 -11.27 -1.46 -21.40
C ASN A 58 -10.77 -1.04 -22.81
N ALA A 59 -10.19 0.16 -22.92
CA ALA A 59 -9.61 0.63 -24.18
C ALA A 59 -8.40 -0.21 -24.62
N LEU A 60 -7.54 -0.66 -23.69
CA LEU A 60 -6.46 -1.59 -23.99
C LEU A 60 -6.98 -2.95 -24.45
N LEU A 61 -8.01 -3.48 -23.79
CA LEU A 61 -8.65 -4.75 -24.16
C LEU A 61 -9.44 -4.66 -25.47
N GLY A 62 -9.92 -3.48 -25.83
CA GLY A 62 -10.80 -3.26 -27.00
C GLY A 62 -12.26 -3.63 -26.75
N GLU A 63 -12.64 -3.96 -25.51
CA GLU A 63 -13.97 -4.43 -25.13
C GLU A 63 -14.38 -3.82 -23.77
N PRO A 64 -15.65 -3.36 -23.58
CA PRO A 64 -16.13 -2.83 -22.30
C PRO A 64 -16.43 -3.95 -21.29
N ILE A 65 -15.39 -4.52 -20.73
CA ILE A 65 -15.49 -5.62 -19.74
C ILE A 65 -15.74 -5.04 -18.36
N LEU A 66 -14.90 -4.09 -17.93
CA LEU A 66 -15.04 -3.46 -16.62
C LEU A 66 -16.13 -2.40 -16.63
N PRO A 67 -16.97 -2.32 -15.59
CA PRO A 67 -17.99 -1.28 -15.51
C PRO A 67 -17.34 0.10 -15.39
N THR A 68 -17.86 1.06 -16.16
CA THR A 68 -17.44 2.46 -16.12
C THR A 68 -18.65 3.35 -15.84
N ALA A 69 -18.61 4.19 -14.81
CA ALA A 69 -19.70 5.12 -14.49
C ALA A 69 -19.21 6.36 -13.70
N ILE A 70 -20.14 7.31 -13.48
CA ILE A 70 -19.90 8.58 -12.80
C ILE A 70 -19.73 8.42 -11.27
N VAL A 71 -20.26 7.33 -10.69
CA VAL A 71 -20.19 7.02 -9.24
C VAL A 71 -19.00 6.11 -8.95
N PRO A 72 -18.36 6.15 -7.76
CA PRO A 72 -17.24 5.27 -7.41
C PRO A 72 -17.61 3.80 -7.64
N LEU A 73 -16.81 3.12 -8.46
CA LEU A 73 -17.20 1.80 -8.92
C LEU A 73 -16.34 0.70 -8.33
N THR A 74 -15.02 0.80 -8.41
CA THR A 74 -14.17 -0.33 -8.02
C THR A 74 -13.93 -0.33 -6.51
N SER A 75 -14.42 -1.35 -5.83
CA SER A 75 -14.22 -1.59 -4.37
C SER A 75 -13.39 -2.84 -4.10
N VAL A 76 -13.10 -3.63 -5.11
CA VAL A 76 -12.40 -4.92 -5.02
C VAL A 76 -11.36 -4.99 -6.13
N VAL A 77 -10.21 -5.57 -5.85
CA VAL A 77 -9.17 -5.83 -6.87
C VAL A 77 -9.73 -6.73 -7.96
N THR A 78 -9.61 -6.30 -9.21
CA THR A 78 -10.01 -7.09 -10.36
C THR A 78 -8.78 -7.42 -11.20
N ILE A 79 -8.53 -8.70 -11.40
CA ILE A 79 -7.37 -9.24 -12.10
C ILE A 79 -7.80 -9.74 -13.46
N LEU A 80 -7.22 -9.19 -14.53
CA LEU A 80 -7.50 -9.59 -15.89
C LEU A 80 -6.33 -10.42 -16.43
N GLY A 81 -6.59 -11.62 -16.87
CA GLY A 81 -5.63 -12.57 -17.44
C GLY A 81 -6.05 -13.07 -18.82
N ASN A 82 -5.12 -13.72 -19.54
CA ASN A 82 -5.43 -14.32 -20.82
C ASN A 82 -6.28 -15.59 -20.67
N GLY A 83 -7.25 -15.77 -21.56
CA GLY A 83 -8.07 -16.98 -21.65
C GLY A 83 -8.61 -17.17 -23.05
N GLU A 84 -9.15 -18.35 -23.34
CA GLU A 84 -9.76 -18.66 -24.65
C GLU A 84 -11.09 -17.94 -24.85
N LYS A 85 -11.78 -17.63 -23.77
CA LYS A 85 -13.07 -16.96 -23.71
C LYS A 85 -13.17 -16.08 -22.46
N LEU A 86 -14.17 -15.21 -22.46
CA LEU A 86 -14.53 -14.47 -21.25
C LEU A 86 -15.06 -15.45 -20.18
N ASP A 87 -14.37 -15.50 -19.05
CA ASP A 87 -14.81 -16.20 -17.83
C ASP A 87 -14.54 -15.30 -16.63
N ILE A 88 -15.47 -15.25 -15.68
CA ILE A 88 -15.40 -14.37 -14.51
C ILE A 88 -15.59 -15.18 -13.26
N GLN A 89 -14.59 -15.16 -12.38
CA GLN A 89 -14.58 -15.89 -11.11
C GLN A 89 -14.43 -14.93 -9.94
N VAL A 90 -15.36 -15.01 -8.99
CA VAL A 90 -15.35 -14.24 -7.74
C VAL A 90 -14.77 -15.12 -6.65
N HIS A 91 -13.65 -14.69 -6.07
CA HIS A 91 -13.00 -15.36 -4.94
C HIS A 91 -13.36 -14.65 -3.63
N PHE A 92 -13.95 -15.38 -2.70
CA PHE A 92 -14.37 -14.85 -1.41
C PHE A 92 -13.31 -15.04 -0.32
N GLN A 93 -13.34 -14.22 0.72
CA GLN A 93 -12.43 -14.30 1.87
C GLN A 93 -12.54 -15.64 2.63
N ASN A 94 -13.69 -16.29 2.58
CA ASN A 94 -13.93 -17.62 3.17
C ASN A 94 -13.38 -18.79 2.32
N GLY A 95 -12.69 -18.50 1.22
CA GLY A 95 -12.10 -19.50 0.32
C GLY A 95 -13.04 -20.04 -0.75
N GLN A 96 -14.31 -19.64 -0.77
CA GLN A 96 -15.25 -20.03 -1.83
C GLN A 96 -14.94 -19.30 -3.14
N THR A 97 -15.25 -19.94 -4.28
CA THR A 97 -15.15 -19.36 -5.63
C THR A 97 -16.47 -19.52 -6.33
N ARG A 98 -16.92 -18.48 -7.04
CA ARG A 98 -18.16 -18.50 -7.83
C ARG A 98 -17.90 -17.96 -9.22
N SER A 99 -18.30 -18.69 -10.26
CA SER A 99 -18.37 -18.19 -11.63
C SER A 99 -19.66 -17.37 -11.82
N ILE A 100 -19.56 -16.22 -12.46
CA ILE A 100 -20.67 -15.27 -12.68
C ILE A 100 -20.72 -14.81 -14.14
N ALA A 101 -21.88 -14.28 -14.55
CA ALA A 101 -22.03 -13.62 -15.84
C ALA A 101 -21.47 -12.19 -15.81
N LYS A 102 -21.16 -11.62 -17.01
CA LYS A 102 -20.62 -10.24 -17.14
C LYS A 102 -21.55 -9.19 -16.52
N GLU A 103 -22.85 -9.39 -16.64
CA GLU A 103 -23.88 -8.49 -16.12
C GLU A 103 -23.90 -8.44 -14.58
N GLU A 104 -23.54 -9.56 -13.94
CA GLU A 104 -23.46 -9.66 -12.47
C GLU A 104 -22.19 -9.01 -11.91
N LEU A 105 -21.17 -8.72 -12.72
CA LEU A 105 -19.87 -8.20 -12.27
C LEU A 105 -20.04 -6.91 -11.43
N VAL A 106 -20.94 -6.02 -11.83
CA VAL A 106 -21.28 -4.78 -11.14
C VAL A 106 -21.66 -5.02 -9.67
N ASP A 107 -22.32 -6.15 -9.38
CA ASP A 107 -22.80 -6.49 -8.04
C ASP A 107 -21.70 -6.93 -7.07
N TYR A 108 -20.50 -7.23 -7.56
CA TYR A 108 -19.38 -7.71 -6.75
C TYR A 108 -18.25 -6.70 -6.63
N ILE A 109 -17.94 -5.95 -7.72
CA ILE A 109 -16.75 -5.09 -7.74
C ILE A 109 -17.06 -3.62 -7.51
N THR A 110 -18.34 -3.20 -7.44
CA THR A 110 -18.69 -1.79 -7.32
C THR A 110 -19.21 -1.43 -5.94
N GLU A 111 -18.96 -0.20 -5.52
CA GLU A 111 -19.53 0.34 -4.26
C GLU A 111 -21.05 0.32 -4.23
N LYS A 112 -21.70 0.40 -5.40
CA LYS A 112 -23.17 0.32 -5.49
C LYS A 112 -23.69 -1.09 -5.27
N GLY A 113 -23.01 -2.10 -5.82
CA GLY A 113 -23.42 -3.51 -5.76
C GLY A 113 -22.86 -4.26 -4.54
N ASN A 114 -21.71 -3.81 -4.02
CA ASN A 114 -21.00 -4.41 -2.89
C ASN A 114 -20.39 -3.32 -1.98
N PRO A 115 -21.22 -2.51 -1.33
CA PRO A 115 -20.76 -1.38 -0.53
C PRO A 115 -19.82 -1.84 0.58
N LYS A 116 -18.64 -1.20 0.69
CA LYS A 116 -17.61 -1.54 1.68
C LYS A 116 -17.24 -3.02 1.70
N ASN A 117 -17.39 -3.68 0.56
CA ASN A 117 -17.13 -5.12 0.41
C ASN A 117 -17.88 -6.02 1.41
N VAL A 118 -19.13 -5.69 1.73
CA VAL A 118 -19.97 -6.49 2.68
C VAL A 118 -20.17 -7.94 2.23
N LYS A 119 -19.98 -8.23 0.94
CA LYS A 119 -20.05 -9.61 0.41
C LYS A 119 -18.78 -10.43 0.70
N GLY A 120 -17.74 -9.81 1.28
CA GLY A 120 -16.48 -10.50 1.61
C GLY A 120 -15.75 -11.03 0.38
N VAL A 121 -15.76 -10.28 -0.73
CA VAL A 121 -15.00 -10.63 -1.93
C VAL A 121 -13.52 -10.34 -1.68
N ARG A 122 -12.65 -11.32 -1.90
CA ARG A 122 -11.20 -11.14 -1.82
C ARG A 122 -10.66 -10.48 -3.09
N GLU A 123 -11.02 -11.02 -4.26
CA GLU A 123 -10.62 -10.55 -5.57
C GLU A 123 -11.55 -11.13 -6.64
N VAL A 124 -11.59 -10.50 -7.81
CA VAL A 124 -12.29 -11.03 -8.98
C VAL A 124 -11.27 -11.31 -10.07
N GLU A 125 -11.27 -12.53 -10.60
CA GLU A 125 -10.42 -12.93 -11.71
C GLU A 125 -11.25 -13.02 -12.98
N ILE A 126 -10.79 -12.33 -14.04
CA ILE A 126 -11.41 -12.27 -15.36
C ILE A 126 -10.41 -12.81 -16.36
N THR A 127 -10.77 -13.83 -17.12
CA THR A 127 -9.99 -14.26 -18.28
C THR A 127 -10.65 -13.76 -19.57
N TYR A 128 -9.83 -13.28 -20.49
CA TYR A 128 -10.29 -12.72 -21.76
C TYR A 128 -9.22 -12.89 -22.86
N PRO A 129 -9.59 -13.25 -24.12
CA PRO A 129 -8.64 -13.38 -25.21
C PRO A 129 -8.11 -11.99 -25.62
N CYS A 130 -6.89 -11.67 -25.18
CA CYS A 130 -6.24 -10.39 -25.46
C CYS A 130 -4.73 -10.55 -25.58
N ASP A 131 -4.13 -9.93 -26.61
CA ASP A 131 -2.68 -10.03 -26.85
C ASP A 131 -1.83 -9.45 -25.73
N TYR A 132 -2.30 -8.42 -25.03
CA TYR A 132 -1.60 -7.84 -23.87
C TYR A 132 -1.53 -8.76 -22.66
N LEU A 133 -2.45 -9.72 -22.58
CA LEU A 133 -2.57 -10.63 -21.44
C LEU A 133 -1.85 -11.97 -21.69
N LYS A 134 -1.27 -12.17 -22.90
CA LYS A 134 -0.52 -13.38 -23.23
C LYS A 134 0.75 -13.50 -22.36
N ASP A 135 1.31 -14.66 -22.34
CA ASP A 135 2.56 -15.00 -21.64
C ASP A 135 2.55 -14.65 -20.14
N GLY A 136 1.41 -14.82 -19.49
CA GLY A 136 1.26 -14.62 -18.04
C GLY A 136 1.16 -13.17 -17.59
N VAL A 137 0.98 -12.21 -18.49
CA VAL A 137 0.68 -10.82 -18.13
C VAL A 137 -0.72 -10.75 -17.53
N ARG A 138 -0.82 -10.08 -16.40
CA ARG A 138 -2.08 -9.79 -15.71
C ARG A 138 -2.21 -8.29 -15.55
N ILE A 139 -3.30 -7.72 -16.07
CA ILE A 139 -3.64 -6.33 -15.81
C ILE A 139 -4.55 -6.28 -14.59
N ILE A 140 -4.25 -5.40 -13.66
CA ILE A 140 -4.93 -5.34 -12.38
C ILE A 140 -5.57 -3.97 -12.23
N ASP A 141 -6.91 -3.97 -12.17
CA ASP A 141 -7.68 -2.78 -11.80
C ASP A 141 -7.77 -2.70 -10.28
N THR A 142 -7.27 -1.60 -9.73
CA THR A 142 -7.34 -1.34 -8.30
C THR A 142 -8.38 -0.28 -8.00
N PRO A 143 -9.01 -0.33 -6.83
CA PRO A 143 -9.77 0.80 -6.33
C PRO A 143 -8.96 2.10 -6.40
N GLY A 144 -9.64 3.22 -6.69
CA GLY A 144 -8.96 4.50 -6.82
C GLY A 144 -8.47 5.04 -5.49
N VAL A 145 -7.19 5.44 -5.43
CA VAL A 145 -6.64 6.14 -4.25
C VAL A 145 -7.30 7.51 -4.07
N GLY A 146 -7.47 7.94 -2.81
CA GLY A 146 -8.17 9.18 -2.50
C GLY A 146 -9.65 9.14 -2.89
N SER A 147 -10.26 7.96 -2.98
CA SER A 147 -11.71 7.83 -3.15
C SER A 147 -12.43 8.24 -1.87
N VAL A 148 -13.73 8.55 -1.99
CA VAL A 148 -14.59 8.86 -0.84
C VAL A 148 -14.73 7.65 0.11
N TYR A 149 -14.37 6.46 -0.37
CA TYR A 149 -14.39 5.19 0.37
C TYR A 149 -12.95 4.76 0.68
N SER A 150 -12.62 4.73 1.93
CA SER A 150 -11.30 4.52 2.50
C SER A 150 -10.70 3.15 2.22
N HIS A 151 -11.48 2.10 2.42
CA HIS A 151 -11.02 0.73 2.19
C HIS A 151 -10.50 0.50 0.75
N ASN A 152 -10.88 1.36 -0.20
CA ASN A 152 -10.40 1.30 -1.58
C ASN A 152 -8.91 1.62 -1.69
N THR A 153 -8.44 2.56 -0.91
CA THR A 153 -7.01 2.93 -0.87
C THR A 153 -6.19 1.82 -0.22
N ASP A 154 -6.67 1.26 0.91
CA ASP A 154 -6.02 0.12 1.59
C ASP A 154 -5.86 -1.09 0.67
N VAL A 155 -6.88 -1.40 -0.11
CA VAL A 155 -6.86 -2.51 -1.08
C VAL A 155 -5.78 -2.28 -2.14
N ALA A 156 -5.63 -1.04 -2.67
CA ALA A 156 -4.59 -0.72 -3.64
C ALA A 156 -3.18 -0.89 -3.04
N TYR A 157 -2.96 -0.42 -1.81
CA TYR A 157 -1.66 -0.55 -1.14
C TYR A 157 -1.31 -1.99 -0.76
N ASN A 158 -2.25 -2.75 -0.24
CA ASN A 158 -2.03 -4.16 0.10
C ASN A 158 -1.63 -5.01 -1.10
N TYR A 159 -1.91 -4.52 -2.31
CA TYR A 159 -1.54 -5.20 -3.53
C TYR A 159 -0.14 -4.81 -4.06
N LEU A 160 0.41 -3.64 -3.68
CA LEU A 160 1.70 -3.14 -4.16
C LEU A 160 2.88 -4.13 -4.04
N PRO A 161 3.03 -4.91 -2.96
CA PRO A 161 4.11 -5.89 -2.85
C PRO A 161 4.07 -7.02 -3.90
N GLN A 162 2.97 -7.15 -4.62
CA GLN A 162 2.79 -8.15 -5.68
C GLN A 162 2.99 -7.57 -7.09
N VAL A 163 3.23 -6.27 -7.20
CA VAL A 163 3.31 -5.53 -8.46
C VAL A 163 4.70 -5.64 -9.07
N ASP A 164 4.75 -5.87 -10.38
CA ASP A 164 6.00 -5.88 -11.15
C ASP A 164 6.19 -4.57 -11.94
N ALA A 165 5.10 -4.01 -12.47
CA ALA A 165 5.08 -2.71 -13.12
C ALA A 165 3.74 -2.02 -12.89
N ALA A 166 3.70 -0.67 -13.03
CA ALA A 166 2.47 0.08 -12.86
C ALA A 166 2.25 1.11 -13.97
N ILE A 167 0.97 1.32 -14.31
CA ILE A 167 0.48 2.42 -15.13
C ILE A 167 -0.17 3.43 -14.18
N PHE A 168 0.45 4.59 -14.02
CA PHE A 168 -0.07 5.66 -13.17
C PHE A 168 -0.88 6.65 -14.02
N VAL A 169 -2.19 6.68 -13.79
CA VAL A 169 -3.15 7.48 -14.58
C VAL A 169 -3.45 8.78 -13.86
N VAL A 170 -3.10 9.89 -14.49
CA VAL A 170 -3.46 11.25 -14.09
C VAL A 170 -4.38 11.87 -15.15
N THR A 171 -4.94 13.05 -14.91
CA THR A 171 -5.81 13.75 -15.87
C THR A 171 -5.37 15.20 -16.07
N VAL A 172 -5.76 15.78 -17.20
CA VAL A 172 -5.48 17.18 -17.51
C VAL A 172 -6.11 18.15 -16.50
N ASP A 173 -7.28 17.79 -15.95
CA ASP A 173 -7.99 18.60 -14.94
C ASP A 173 -8.74 17.71 -13.93
N PRO A 174 -8.53 17.93 -12.61
CA PRO A 174 -7.42 18.65 -12.01
C PRO A 174 -6.10 17.88 -12.20
N PRO A 175 -4.95 18.55 -12.18
CA PRO A 175 -3.65 17.88 -12.19
C PRO A 175 -3.44 17.06 -10.91
N LEU A 176 -2.24 16.49 -10.72
CA LEU A 176 -1.92 15.65 -9.56
C LEU A 176 -2.32 16.30 -8.23
N SER A 177 -3.20 15.63 -7.49
CA SER A 177 -3.54 16.00 -6.11
C SER A 177 -2.39 15.68 -5.16
N ALA A 178 -2.35 16.33 -3.97
CA ALA A 178 -1.36 16.03 -2.95
C ALA A 178 -1.35 14.53 -2.55
N ALA A 179 -2.53 13.90 -2.45
CA ALA A 179 -2.65 12.47 -2.15
C ALA A 179 -2.05 11.58 -3.27
N GLU A 180 -2.16 11.98 -4.54
CA GLU A 180 -1.54 11.25 -5.64
C GLU A 180 -0.03 11.44 -5.68
N GLN A 181 0.47 12.63 -5.33
CA GLN A 181 1.92 12.87 -5.25
C GLN A 181 2.56 12.05 -4.13
N GLU A 182 1.89 11.92 -2.99
CA GLU A 182 2.35 11.08 -1.88
C GLU A 182 2.32 9.61 -2.26
N PHE A 183 1.19 9.13 -2.80
CA PHE A 183 1.06 7.77 -3.31
C PHE A 183 2.14 7.42 -4.35
N LEU A 184 2.51 8.37 -5.20
CA LEU A 184 3.56 8.18 -6.18
C LEU A 184 4.94 7.98 -5.53
N LYS A 185 5.24 8.65 -4.43
CA LYS A 185 6.48 8.44 -3.66
C LYS A 185 6.54 7.03 -3.08
N ASP A 186 5.41 6.56 -2.54
CA ASP A 186 5.31 5.24 -1.94
C ASP A 186 5.44 4.12 -2.99
N ILE A 187 4.81 4.28 -4.15
CA ILE A 187 4.90 3.30 -5.25
C ILE A 187 6.34 3.03 -5.70
N ARG A 188 7.21 4.04 -5.68
CA ARG A 188 8.62 3.89 -6.10
C ARG A 188 9.38 2.83 -5.32
N GLU A 189 9.02 2.60 -4.08
CA GLU A 189 9.66 1.60 -3.22
C GLU A 189 9.31 0.16 -3.65
N TYR A 190 8.15 -0.02 -4.31
CA TYR A 190 7.64 -1.35 -4.68
C TYR A 190 7.73 -1.64 -6.16
N VAL A 191 7.65 -0.63 -7.03
CA VAL A 191 7.46 -0.80 -8.45
C VAL A 191 8.71 -0.39 -9.24
N HIS A 192 9.33 -1.34 -9.91
CA HIS A 192 10.55 -1.12 -10.68
C HIS A 192 10.32 -0.36 -12.00
N LYS A 193 9.11 -0.42 -12.57
CA LYS A 193 8.76 0.26 -13.81
C LYS A 193 7.43 0.97 -13.70
N LEU A 194 7.46 2.30 -13.93
CA LEU A 194 6.29 3.17 -13.93
C LEU A 194 6.04 3.73 -15.33
N PHE A 195 4.81 3.66 -15.78
CA PHE A 195 4.30 4.34 -16.97
C PHE A 195 3.36 5.44 -16.53
N PHE A 196 3.51 6.65 -17.06
CA PHE A 196 2.63 7.76 -16.76
C PHE A 196 1.70 8.03 -17.92
N VAL A 197 0.41 8.06 -17.64
CA VAL A 197 -0.65 8.33 -18.61
C VAL A 197 -1.40 9.59 -18.19
N LEU A 198 -1.35 10.63 -19.02
CA LEU A 198 -2.17 11.84 -18.88
C LEU A 198 -3.46 11.64 -19.66
N ASN A 199 -4.51 11.20 -18.96
CA ASN A 199 -5.80 10.87 -19.57
C ASN A 199 -6.72 12.07 -19.72
N LYS A 200 -7.79 11.92 -20.48
CA LYS A 200 -8.84 12.92 -20.75
C LYS A 200 -8.36 14.15 -21.53
N ILE A 201 -7.42 13.98 -22.45
CA ILE A 201 -6.99 15.09 -23.34
C ILE A 201 -8.11 15.63 -24.23
N ASP A 202 -9.22 14.89 -24.35
CA ASP A 202 -10.45 15.32 -25.02
C ASP A 202 -11.22 16.42 -24.26
N TYR A 203 -10.88 16.71 -23.01
CA TYR A 203 -11.54 17.73 -22.19
C TYR A 203 -10.92 19.14 -22.34
N VAL A 204 -9.74 19.25 -22.98
CA VAL A 204 -9.03 20.51 -23.19
C VAL A 204 -8.76 20.74 -24.67
N GLU A 205 -8.69 22.01 -25.06
CA GLU A 205 -8.38 22.39 -26.43
C GLU A 205 -6.95 21.98 -26.82
N VAL A 206 -6.70 21.80 -28.11
CA VAL A 206 -5.41 21.32 -28.64
C VAL A 206 -4.25 22.21 -28.16
N GLY A 207 -4.47 23.54 -28.09
CA GLY A 207 -3.46 24.50 -27.63
C GLY A 207 -3.09 24.36 -26.15
N GLU A 208 -4.03 23.97 -25.30
CA GLU A 208 -3.84 23.83 -23.84
C GLU A 208 -3.24 22.48 -23.45
N ARG A 209 -3.27 21.48 -24.33
CA ARG A 209 -2.76 20.12 -24.06
C ARG A 209 -1.28 20.12 -23.75
N GLN A 210 -0.50 20.95 -24.45
CA GLN A 210 0.95 21.03 -24.23
C GLN A 210 1.26 21.67 -22.87
N GLU A 211 0.54 22.70 -22.47
CA GLU A 211 0.71 23.36 -21.19
C GLU A 211 0.39 22.39 -20.02
N ALA A 212 -0.73 21.63 -20.13
CA ALA A 212 -1.09 20.60 -19.16
C ALA A 212 -0.04 19.48 -19.07
N LEU A 213 0.54 19.07 -20.20
CA LEU A 213 1.58 18.07 -20.26
C LEU A 213 2.87 18.57 -19.58
N ASP A 214 3.32 19.79 -19.91
CA ASP A 214 4.54 20.38 -19.37
C ASP A 214 4.42 20.60 -17.84
N PHE A 215 3.26 21.07 -17.38
CA PHE A 215 2.96 21.20 -15.96
C PHE A 215 3.01 19.85 -15.25
N THR A 216 2.32 18.85 -15.79
CA THR A 216 2.30 17.50 -15.19
C THR A 216 3.69 16.88 -15.18
N MET A 217 4.46 17.05 -16.25
CA MET A 217 5.83 16.57 -16.35
C MET A 217 6.71 17.17 -15.25
N LYS A 218 6.64 18.48 -15.04
CA LYS A 218 7.39 19.19 -13.99
C LYS A 218 7.04 18.65 -12.61
N VAL A 219 5.75 18.52 -12.31
CA VAL A 219 5.28 17.99 -11.02
C VAL A 219 5.78 16.55 -10.80
N LEU A 220 5.75 15.70 -11.81
CA LEU A 220 6.26 14.34 -11.72
C LEU A 220 7.78 14.29 -11.55
N GLN A 221 8.54 15.13 -12.27
CA GLN A 221 10.01 15.22 -12.12
C GLN A 221 10.40 15.63 -10.71
N ASP A 222 9.74 16.67 -10.16
CA ASP A 222 9.99 17.15 -8.79
C ASP A 222 9.70 16.06 -7.73
N ASN A 223 8.62 15.30 -7.90
CA ASN A 223 8.25 14.23 -6.95
C ASN A 223 9.11 12.96 -7.10
N LEU A 224 9.60 12.69 -8.30
CA LEU A 224 10.39 11.49 -8.59
C LEU A 224 11.89 11.71 -8.44
N ALA A 225 12.35 12.95 -8.27
CA ALA A 225 13.77 13.32 -8.35
C ALA A 225 14.44 12.70 -9.60
N ALA A 226 13.75 12.73 -10.75
CA ALA A 226 14.17 12.12 -11.99
C ALA A 226 14.28 13.16 -13.11
N ASP A 227 15.41 13.18 -13.81
CA ASP A 227 15.66 14.13 -14.89
C ASP A 227 14.76 13.90 -16.13
N LYS A 228 14.31 12.67 -16.33
CA LYS A 228 13.48 12.29 -17.49
C LYS A 228 12.28 11.45 -17.05
N VAL A 229 11.09 11.94 -17.33
CA VAL A 229 9.82 11.23 -17.16
C VAL A 229 9.12 11.18 -18.52
N THR A 230 8.69 9.99 -18.93
CA THR A 230 7.89 9.83 -20.16
C THR A 230 6.42 9.78 -19.78
N ILE A 231 5.63 10.70 -20.34
CA ILE A 231 4.17 10.79 -20.12
C ILE A 231 3.47 10.59 -21.45
N PHE A 232 2.43 9.77 -21.46
CA PHE A 232 1.60 9.50 -22.62
C PHE A 232 0.26 10.27 -22.49
N PRO A 233 0.07 11.37 -23.24
CA PRO A 233 -1.22 12.07 -23.29
C PRO A 233 -2.20 11.26 -24.12
N ILE A 234 -3.32 10.84 -23.53
CA ILE A 234 -4.34 10.01 -24.19
C ILE A 234 -5.77 10.44 -23.85
N SER A 235 -6.72 10.00 -24.67
CA SER A 235 -8.14 9.93 -24.31
C SER A 235 -8.59 8.47 -24.32
N ALA A 236 -8.69 7.86 -23.15
CA ALA A 236 -9.20 6.49 -23.02
C ALA A 236 -10.65 6.36 -23.52
N LYS A 237 -11.45 7.44 -23.44
CA LYS A 237 -12.81 7.49 -23.93
C LYS A 237 -12.85 7.40 -25.45
N LEU A 238 -12.16 8.29 -26.16
CA LEU A 238 -12.10 8.28 -27.64
C LEU A 238 -11.49 6.98 -28.16
N ALA A 239 -10.47 6.46 -27.46
CA ALA A 239 -9.88 5.18 -27.82
C ALA A 239 -10.88 4.03 -27.75
N MET A 240 -11.69 4.00 -26.68
CA MET A 240 -12.73 2.98 -26.50
C MET A 240 -13.81 3.10 -27.57
N GLU A 241 -14.31 4.32 -27.83
CA GLU A 241 -15.29 4.58 -28.87
C GLU A 241 -14.75 4.21 -30.26
N GLY A 242 -13.48 4.54 -30.55
CA GLY A 242 -12.84 4.21 -31.83
C GLY A 242 -12.73 2.70 -32.07
N LYS A 243 -12.36 1.95 -31.02
CA LYS A 243 -12.26 0.48 -31.12
C LYS A 243 -13.60 -0.22 -31.18
N THR A 244 -14.59 0.22 -30.38
CA THR A 244 -15.89 -0.44 -30.28
C THR A 244 -16.78 -0.15 -31.49
N ASN A 245 -16.76 1.11 -31.97
CA ASN A 245 -17.65 1.56 -33.03
C ASN A 245 -16.99 1.54 -34.42
N GLY A 246 -15.69 1.14 -34.50
CA GLY A 246 -14.96 1.07 -35.75
C GLY A 246 -14.64 2.44 -36.36
N HIS A 247 -14.40 3.47 -35.54
CA HIS A 247 -14.03 4.83 -35.95
C HIS A 247 -12.50 5.06 -35.82
N PRO A 248 -11.69 4.83 -36.89
CA PRO A 248 -10.25 4.98 -36.85
C PRO A 248 -9.79 6.39 -36.45
N GLU A 249 -10.54 7.42 -36.85
CA GLU A 249 -10.27 8.83 -36.54
C GLU A 249 -10.31 9.12 -35.01
N TYR A 250 -11.19 8.45 -34.27
CA TYR A 250 -11.24 8.58 -32.81
C TYR A 250 -10.08 7.86 -32.18
N LEU A 251 -9.67 6.71 -32.70
CA LEU A 251 -8.54 5.97 -32.21
C LEU A 251 -7.23 6.76 -32.41
N GLU A 252 -7.03 7.36 -33.58
CA GLU A 252 -5.86 8.20 -33.86
C GLU A 252 -5.84 9.45 -32.96
N SER A 253 -6.98 10.16 -32.89
CA SER A 253 -7.14 11.36 -32.03
C SER A 253 -6.96 11.06 -30.53
N SER A 254 -7.19 9.82 -30.11
CA SER A 254 -7.02 9.37 -28.75
C SER A 254 -5.58 9.27 -28.30
N ARG A 255 -4.62 9.18 -29.22
CA ARG A 255 -3.20 8.88 -28.99
C ARG A 255 -2.91 7.59 -28.20
N LEU A 256 -3.91 6.74 -28.00
CA LEU A 256 -3.70 5.45 -27.33
C LEU A 256 -2.71 4.55 -28.07
N PRO A 257 -2.67 4.48 -29.43
CA PRO A 257 -1.73 3.63 -30.16
C PRO A 257 -0.25 3.89 -29.81
N ASP A 258 0.14 5.13 -29.50
CA ASP A 258 1.51 5.46 -29.09
C ASP A 258 1.87 4.79 -27.76
N PHE A 259 0.97 4.88 -26.80
CA PHE A 259 1.13 4.19 -25.50
C PHE A 259 1.10 2.68 -25.67
N GLU A 260 0.18 2.14 -26.46
CA GLU A 260 0.09 0.70 -26.76
C GLU A 260 1.38 0.14 -27.34
N ASN A 261 1.97 0.83 -28.31
CA ASN A 261 3.23 0.42 -28.91
C ASN A 261 4.37 0.40 -27.88
N HIS A 262 4.44 1.42 -27.01
CA HIS A 262 5.45 1.48 -25.96
C HIS A 262 5.25 0.36 -24.92
N LEU A 263 4.02 0.13 -24.50
CA LEU A 263 3.68 -0.94 -23.56
C LEU A 263 3.99 -2.33 -24.15
N ARG A 264 3.67 -2.56 -25.43
CA ARG A 264 4.03 -3.81 -26.12
C ARG A 264 5.54 -4.04 -26.17
N GLN A 265 6.31 -3.00 -26.53
CA GLN A 265 7.77 -3.10 -26.55
C GLN A 265 8.33 -3.47 -25.19
N PHE A 266 7.83 -2.85 -24.14
CA PHE A 266 8.20 -3.18 -22.77
C PHE A 266 7.84 -4.63 -22.42
N LEU A 267 6.60 -5.04 -22.62
CA LEU A 267 6.14 -6.39 -22.30
C LEU A 267 6.89 -7.47 -23.09
N TYR A 268 7.32 -7.14 -24.31
CA TYR A 268 8.09 -8.05 -25.14
C TYR A 268 9.59 -8.10 -24.77
N LYS A 269 10.22 -6.97 -24.46
CA LYS A 269 11.66 -6.87 -24.29
C LYS A 269 12.12 -6.86 -22.81
N GLU A 270 11.40 -6.17 -21.93
CA GLU A 270 11.87 -5.87 -20.57
C GLU A 270 11.13 -6.66 -19.48
N LYS A 271 9.89 -7.11 -19.73
CA LYS A 271 9.08 -7.86 -18.75
C LYS A 271 9.85 -9.01 -18.12
N GLY A 272 10.50 -9.82 -18.96
CA GLY A 272 11.24 -10.98 -18.50
C GLY A 272 12.38 -10.62 -17.54
N ARG A 273 13.11 -9.56 -17.84
CA ARG A 273 14.16 -9.01 -16.97
C ARG A 273 13.62 -8.62 -15.61
N VAL A 274 12.53 -7.83 -15.58
CA VAL A 274 11.93 -7.33 -14.34
C VAL A 274 11.45 -8.50 -13.47
N LEU A 275 10.79 -9.49 -14.05
CA LEU A 275 10.34 -10.68 -13.35
C LEU A 275 11.51 -11.47 -12.74
N LEU A 276 12.55 -11.73 -13.54
CA LEU A 276 13.73 -12.47 -13.08
C LEU A 276 14.44 -11.75 -11.94
N ILE A 277 14.68 -10.45 -12.06
CA ILE A 277 15.35 -9.64 -11.03
C ILE A 277 14.52 -9.58 -9.74
N SER A 278 13.21 -9.41 -9.85
CA SER A 278 12.31 -9.41 -8.68
C SER A 278 12.38 -10.74 -7.91
N CYS A 279 12.29 -11.86 -8.61
CA CYS A 279 12.38 -13.18 -7.98
C CYS A 279 13.76 -13.45 -7.38
N LEU A 280 14.83 -13.03 -8.06
CA LEU A 280 16.20 -13.20 -7.62
C LEU A 280 16.50 -12.40 -6.33
N ASN A 281 16.08 -11.14 -6.28
CA ASN A 281 16.24 -10.29 -5.08
C ASN A 281 15.47 -10.87 -3.89
N GLY A 282 14.24 -11.37 -4.12
CA GLY A 282 13.46 -12.07 -3.09
C GLY A 282 14.16 -13.32 -2.55
N ALA A 283 14.83 -14.07 -3.41
CA ALA A 283 15.61 -15.25 -3.01
C ALA A 283 16.85 -14.87 -2.20
N LEU A 284 17.62 -13.87 -2.64
CA LEU A 284 18.78 -13.36 -1.91
C LEU A 284 18.40 -12.88 -0.51
N LYS A 285 17.28 -12.16 -0.37
CA LYS A 285 16.76 -11.74 0.92
C LYS A 285 16.45 -12.93 1.83
N THR A 286 15.78 -13.97 1.31
CA THR A 286 15.46 -15.18 2.08
C THR A 286 16.73 -15.90 2.55
N ILE A 287 17.78 -15.95 1.71
CA ILE A 287 19.10 -16.50 2.08
C ILE A 287 19.70 -15.70 3.23
N THR A 288 19.75 -14.39 3.12
CA THR A 288 20.35 -13.49 4.12
C THR A 288 19.69 -13.68 5.48
N ASP A 289 18.36 -13.66 5.53
CA ASP A 289 17.58 -13.80 6.77
C ASP A 289 17.84 -15.16 7.46
N SER A 290 18.01 -16.24 6.69
CA SER A 290 18.21 -17.60 7.21
C SER A 290 19.66 -17.91 7.61
N THR A 291 20.64 -17.16 7.11
CA THR A 291 22.07 -17.49 7.28
C THR A 291 22.61 -17.08 8.67
N LEU A 292 22.01 -16.09 9.33
CA LEU A 292 22.48 -15.58 10.61
C LEU A 292 22.52 -16.68 11.69
N GLY A 293 21.41 -17.39 11.89
CA GLY A 293 21.32 -18.47 12.87
C GLY A 293 22.33 -19.59 12.63
N LEU A 294 22.53 -19.97 11.36
CA LEU A 294 23.54 -20.98 11.01
C LEU A 294 24.98 -20.54 11.31
N LYS A 295 25.33 -19.29 10.99
CA LYS A 295 26.65 -18.73 11.30
C LYS A 295 26.91 -18.72 12.79
N VAL A 296 25.90 -18.34 13.58
CA VAL A 296 25.98 -18.36 15.05
C VAL A 296 26.16 -19.80 15.58
N GLU A 297 25.30 -20.73 15.17
CA GLU A 297 25.38 -22.15 15.59
C GLU A 297 26.73 -22.77 15.23
N ARG A 298 27.23 -22.51 14.03
CA ARG A 298 28.53 -23.02 13.57
C ARG A 298 29.67 -22.51 14.40
N GLN A 299 29.74 -21.19 14.64
CA GLN A 299 30.83 -20.61 15.44
C GLN A 299 30.76 -21.08 16.90
N ALA A 300 29.56 -21.09 17.48
CA ALA A 300 29.32 -21.60 18.83
C ALA A 300 29.73 -23.07 18.98
N SER A 301 29.40 -23.91 18.00
CA SER A 301 29.79 -25.34 17.99
C SER A 301 31.30 -25.57 17.87
N GLY A 302 32.08 -24.62 17.35
CA GLY A 302 33.54 -24.70 17.28
C GLY A 302 34.25 -24.41 18.60
N LEU A 303 33.59 -23.72 19.54
CA LEU A 303 34.24 -23.27 20.78
C LEU A 303 34.33 -24.38 21.83
N PRO A 304 35.35 -24.35 22.75
CA PRO A 304 35.36 -25.16 23.95
C PRO A 304 34.12 -24.85 24.83
N LEU A 305 33.58 -25.86 25.52
CA LEU A 305 32.35 -25.71 26.29
C LEU A 305 32.40 -24.51 27.27
N LYS A 306 33.50 -24.37 27.99
CA LYS A 306 33.71 -23.28 28.95
C LYS A 306 33.69 -21.91 28.27
N GLU A 307 34.35 -21.77 27.14
CA GLU A 307 34.36 -20.53 26.34
C GLU A 307 32.97 -20.21 25.74
N LEU A 308 32.24 -21.24 25.32
CA LEU A 308 30.86 -21.08 24.83
C LEU A 308 29.95 -20.58 25.96
N GLU A 309 30.04 -21.15 27.17
CA GLU A 309 29.27 -20.70 28.33
C GLU A 309 29.60 -19.24 28.71
N GLU A 310 30.89 -18.87 28.70
CA GLU A 310 31.32 -17.48 28.92
C GLU A 310 30.77 -16.54 27.87
N LYS A 311 30.78 -16.92 26.58
CA LYS A 311 30.26 -16.12 25.46
C LYS A 311 28.73 -16.02 25.50
N ILE A 312 28.01 -17.10 25.85
CA ILE A 312 26.55 -17.07 26.06
C ILE A 312 26.19 -16.15 27.23
N THR A 313 26.92 -16.25 28.33
CA THR A 313 26.71 -15.39 29.50
C THR A 313 26.90 -13.92 29.12
N ARG A 314 27.97 -13.60 28.41
CA ARG A 314 28.27 -12.26 27.92
C ARG A 314 27.19 -11.78 26.94
N PHE A 315 26.74 -12.63 26.00
CA PHE A 315 25.67 -12.30 25.07
C PHE A 315 24.38 -11.93 25.81
N ASN A 316 23.96 -12.73 26.79
CA ASN A 316 22.76 -12.48 27.59
C ASN A 316 22.88 -11.18 28.42
N GLN A 317 24.04 -10.87 28.98
CA GLN A 317 24.28 -9.61 29.71
C GLN A 317 24.17 -8.39 28.80
N GLU A 318 24.77 -8.44 27.62
CA GLU A 318 24.70 -7.35 26.62
C GLU A 318 23.29 -7.23 26.02
N LEU A 319 22.59 -8.36 25.85
CA LEU A 319 21.21 -8.39 25.37
C LEU A 319 20.24 -7.69 26.33
N GLU A 320 20.43 -7.84 27.66
CA GLU A 320 19.65 -7.09 28.66
C GLU A 320 19.75 -5.57 28.46
N GLY A 321 20.90 -5.08 28.00
CA GLY A 321 21.08 -3.68 27.65
C GLY A 321 20.23 -3.25 26.45
N LEU A 322 20.21 -4.08 25.40
CA LEU A 322 19.39 -3.84 24.21
C LEU A 322 17.88 -3.98 24.51
N GLU A 323 17.49 -4.91 25.38
CA GLU A 323 16.10 -5.06 25.82
C GLU A 323 15.62 -3.82 26.57
N LYS A 324 16.43 -3.24 27.46
CA LYS A 324 16.13 -1.97 28.16
C LYS A 324 16.00 -0.81 27.17
N GLU A 325 16.88 -0.74 26.16
CA GLU A 325 16.82 0.28 25.12
C GLU A 325 15.55 0.12 24.26
N ARG A 326 15.16 -1.11 23.94
CA ARG A 326 13.89 -1.42 23.28
C ARG A 326 12.70 -0.93 24.10
N GLU A 327 12.65 -1.27 25.39
CA GLU A 327 11.59 -0.82 26.29
C GLU A 327 11.51 0.71 26.38
N MET A 328 12.66 1.37 26.51
CA MET A 328 12.72 2.84 26.52
C MET A 328 12.20 3.43 25.20
N SER A 329 12.56 2.84 24.05
CA SER A 329 12.07 3.26 22.74
C SER A 329 10.56 3.11 22.63
N LEU A 330 9.99 2.02 23.15
CA LEU A 330 8.53 1.81 23.16
C LEU A 330 7.81 2.82 24.09
N LEU A 331 8.38 3.14 25.25
CA LEU A 331 7.85 4.17 26.15
C LEU A 331 7.87 5.57 25.49
N LEU A 332 8.94 5.88 24.76
CA LEU A 332 9.04 7.14 24.01
C LEU A 332 8.01 7.20 22.89
N LEU A 333 7.77 6.09 22.18
CA LEU A 333 6.72 6.00 21.17
C LEU A 333 5.33 6.28 21.79
N ASP A 334 5.01 5.61 22.90
CA ASP A 334 3.74 5.82 23.61
C ASP A 334 3.61 7.29 24.07
N GLY A 335 4.69 7.90 24.52
CA GLY A 335 4.74 9.32 24.90
C GLY A 335 4.48 10.25 23.71
N ARG A 336 5.07 9.94 22.55
CA ARG A 336 4.90 10.72 21.31
C ARG A 336 3.46 10.64 20.80
N VAL A 337 2.88 9.43 20.78
CA VAL A 337 1.47 9.21 20.39
C VAL A 337 0.51 9.97 21.32
N LYS A 338 0.75 9.93 22.64
CA LYS A 338 -0.04 10.73 23.60
C LYS A 338 0.10 12.24 23.35
N GLY A 339 1.27 12.70 22.93
CA GLY A 339 1.51 14.08 22.51
C GLY A 339 0.63 14.48 21.33
N VAL A 340 0.62 13.64 20.27
CA VAL A 340 -0.22 13.83 19.08
C VAL A 340 -1.72 13.87 19.43
N ILE A 341 -2.17 12.96 20.30
CA ILE A 341 -3.56 12.95 20.78
C ILE A 341 -3.92 14.24 21.53
N LYS A 342 -3.02 14.74 22.37
CA LYS A 342 -3.23 15.99 23.10
C LYS A 342 -3.30 17.22 22.18
N GLU A 343 -2.48 17.26 21.14
CA GLU A 343 -2.54 18.31 20.11
C GLU A 343 -3.88 18.27 19.37
N LEU A 344 -4.30 17.10 18.93
CA LEU A 344 -5.61 16.87 18.30
C LEU A 344 -6.77 17.37 19.18
N ASP A 345 -6.74 17.05 20.48
CA ASP A 345 -7.78 17.49 21.41
C ASP A 345 -7.84 19.03 21.52
N ALA A 346 -6.70 19.69 21.54
CA ALA A 346 -6.61 21.15 21.56
C ALA A 346 -7.15 21.78 20.26
N ASP A 347 -6.81 21.21 19.11
CA ASP A 347 -7.29 21.66 17.79
C ASP A 347 -8.80 21.45 17.65
N LEU A 348 -9.34 20.32 18.12
CA LEU A 348 -10.77 20.05 18.16
C LEU A 348 -11.53 21.02 19.05
N ASP A 349 -10.98 21.36 20.20
CA ASP A 349 -11.62 22.30 21.13
C ASP A 349 -11.59 23.75 20.57
N ALA A 350 -10.54 24.13 19.86
CA ALA A 350 -10.46 25.40 19.12
C ALA A 350 -11.49 25.44 17.99
N PHE A 351 -11.51 24.40 17.15
CA PHE A 351 -12.46 24.24 16.04
C PHE A 351 -13.93 24.28 16.52
N LYS A 352 -14.24 23.60 17.62
CA LYS A 352 -15.57 23.62 18.23
C LYS A 352 -16.02 25.04 18.60
N ARG A 353 -15.14 25.80 19.27
CA ARG A 353 -15.43 27.19 19.68
C ARG A 353 -15.66 28.11 18.48
N GLU A 354 -14.72 28.08 17.52
CA GLU A 354 -14.76 28.92 16.33
C GLU A 354 -15.98 28.59 15.44
N THR A 355 -16.23 27.31 15.18
CA THR A 355 -17.35 26.85 14.35
C THR A 355 -18.69 27.20 14.98
N THR A 356 -18.85 26.99 16.30
CA THR A 356 -20.08 27.37 17.00
C THR A 356 -20.33 28.87 16.90
N ALA A 357 -19.31 29.69 17.16
CA ALA A 357 -19.45 31.15 17.10
C ALA A 357 -19.73 31.67 15.68
N ARG A 358 -19.11 31.07 14.67
CA ARG A 358 -19.30 31.39 13.25
C ARG A 358 -20.71 31.02 12.80
N LEU A 359 -21.13 29.78 13.00
CA LEU A 359 -22.43 29.28 12.55
C LEU A 359 -23.61 29.99 13.23
N ARG A 360 -23.45 30.34 14.50
CA ARG A 360 -24.50 31.12 15.20
C ARG A 360 -24.71 32.49 14.55
N ARG A 361 -23.64 33.21 14.19
CA ARG A 361 -23.72 34.48 13.47
C ARG A 361 -24.32 34.31 12.07
N GLU A 362 -23.83 33.36 11.29
CA GLU A 362 -24.32 33.10 9.94
C GLU A 362 -25.82 32.68 9.92
N VAL A 363 -26.26 31.91 10.92
CA VAL A 363 -27.68 31.53 11.08
C VAL A 363 -28.53 32.75 11.44
N GLU A 364 -28.08 33.63 12.36
CA GLU A 364 -28.78 34.87 12.72
C GLU A 364 -28.90 35.80 11.50
N ASP A 365 -27.79 36.06 10.80
CA ASP A 365 -27.76 36.94 9.64
C ASP A 365 -28.67 36.41 8.52
N THR A 366 -28.58 35.12 8.19
CA THR A 366 -29.41 34.48 7.15
C THR A 366 -30.89 34.50 7.54
N PHE A 367 -31.22 34.29 8.81
CA PHE A 367 -32.58 34.32 9.33
C PHE A 367 -33.23 35.70 9.21
N HIS A 368 -32.47 36.77 9.50
CA HIS A 368 -32.98 38.16 9.43
C HIS A 368 -33.14 38.69 8.03
N GLN A 369 -32.33 38.18 7.07
CA GLN A 369 -32.41 38.61 5.66
C GLN A 369 -33.63 38.02 4.92
N LYS A 370 -34.26 36.98 5.44
CA LYS A 370 -35.35 36.26 4.78
C LYS A 370 -36.73 36.60 5.35
N SER A 371 -37.59 37.23 4.51
CA SER A 371 -38.96 37.63 4.85
C SER A 371 -40.00 36.62 4.34
N ARG A 372 -40.06 35.41 4.93
CA ARG A 372 -41.00 34.33 4.54
C ARG A 372 -41.83 33.83 5.68
N THR A 373 -42.80 32.92 5.38
CA THR A 373 -43.59 32.23 6.40
C THR A 373 -42.70 31.36 7.30
N ALA A 374 -43.09 31.14 8.55
CA ALA A 374 -42.29 30.37 9.50
C ALA A 374 -42.05 28.91 9.06
N VAL A 375 -42.94 28.34 8.26
CA VAL A 375 -42.83 26.95 7.77
C VAL A 375 -41.80 26.82 6.65
N ASP A 376 -41.81 27.73 5.67
CA ASP A 376 -40.87 27.74 4.58
C ASP A 376 -39.45 28.07 5.06
N LEU A 377 -39.38 29.04 6.01
CA LEU A 377 -38.11 29.47 6.61
C LEU A 377 -37.45 28.35 7.43
N ARG A 378 -38.23 27.51 8.08
CA ARG A 378 -37.76 26.37 8.86
C ARG A 378 -36.94 25.39 7.98
N LYS A 379 -37.54 24.88 6.91
CA LYS A 379 -36.89 23.92 6.01
C LYS A 379 -35.63 24.49 5.37
N GLU A 380 -35.73 25.72 4.93
CA GLU A 380 -34.62 26.41 4.30
C GLU A 380 -33.42 26.62 5.25
N MET A 381 -33.72 26.93 6.52
CA MET A 381 -32.66 27.08 7.55
C MET A 381 -32.08 25.74 8.00
N GLU A 382 -32.89 24.67 8.04
CA GLU A 382 -32.39 23.30 8.26
C GLU A 382 -31.45 22.87 7.15
N ASP A 383 -31.81 23.07 5.89
CA ASP A 383 -30.98 22.74 4.71
C ASP A 383 -29.69 23.58 4.67
N TYR A 384 -29.79 24.89 4.97
CA TYR A 384 -28.63 25.76 5.09
C TYR A 384 -27.65 25.30 6.17
N LEU A 385 -28.16 25.06 7.39
CA LEU A 385 -27.33 24.62 8.51
C LEU A 385 -26.63 23.29 8.21
N PHE A 386 -27.35 22.37 7.57
CA PHE A 386 -26.80 21.09 7.16
C PHE A 386 -25.66 21.25 6.14
N GLY A 387 -25.87 22.06 5.12
CA GLY A 387 -24.85 22.34 4.08
C GLY A 387 -23.61 22.99 4.68
N ALA A 388 -23.80 24.02 5.51
CA ALA A 388 -22.70 24.74 6.16
C ALA A 388 -21.91 23.85 7.12
N LEU A 389 -22.58 23.07 7.98
CA LEU A 389 -21.93 22.10 8.86
C LEU A 389 -21.11 21.09 8.08
N ARG A 390 -21.70 20.49 7.05
CA ARG A 390 -21.01 19.49 6.23
C ARG A 390 -19.72 20.03 5.61
N GLU A 391 -19.78 21.20 5.01
CA GLU A 391 -18.62 21.84 4.37
C GLU A 391 -17.51 22.17 5.37
N ILE A 392 -17.88 22.78 6.51
CA ILE A 392 -16.93 23.16 7.55
C ILE A 392 -16.23 21.93 8.13
N PHE A 393 -17.00 20.89 8.47
CA PHE A 393 -16.45 19.66 9.05
C PHE A 393 -15.58 18.86 8.07
N ILE A 394 -15.95 18.79 6.78
CA ILE A 394 -15.14 18.14 5.75
C ILE A 394 -13.81 18.88 5.58
N THR A 395 -13.85 20.21 5.51
CA THR A 395 -12.67 21.03 5.30
C THR A 395 -11.70 20.91 6.48
N TRP A 396 -12.20 21.09 7.71
CA TRP A 396 -11.37 20.96 8.91
C TRP A 396 -10.80 19.56 9.07
N ARG A 397 -11.61 18.53 8.89
CA ARG A 397 -11.15 17.14 8.97
C ARG A 397 -10.03 16.85 7.99
N ARG A 398 -10.11 17.34 6.76
CA ARG A 398 -9.04 17.17 5.76
C ARG A 398 -7.73 17.81 6.23
N GLN A 399 -7.79 19.02 6.74
CA GLN A 399 -6.61 19.73 7.27
C GLN A 399 -6.01 19.00 8.47
N GLU A 400 -6.85 18.52 9.37
CA GLU A 400 -6.40 17.83 10.57
C GLU A 400 -5.78 16.46 10.24
N ILE A 401 -6.37 15.71 9.31
CA ILE A 401 -5.80 14.45 8.82
C ILE A 401 -4.41 14.69 8.21
N GLU A 402 -4.22 15.74 7.42
CA GLU A 402 -2.93 16.09 6.84
C GLU A 402 -1.88 16.35 7.94
N LYS A 403 -2.22 17.17 8.94
CA LYS A 403 -1.36 17.48 10.08
C LYS A 403 -0.99 16.24 10.90
N LEU A 404 -1.99 15.40 11.23
CA LEU A 404 -1.78 14.16 11.97
C LEU A 404 -0.94 13.17 11.17
N SER A 405 -1.17 13.12 9.86
CA SER A 405 -0.39 12.27 8.95
C SER A 405 1.09 12.65 8.97
N GLN A 406 1.43 13.93 8.87
CA GLN A 406 2.81 14.38 8.93
C GLN A 406 3.47 14.06 10.28
N ASN A 407 2.80 14.33 11.39
CA ASN A 407 3.30 14.03 12.74
C ASN A 407 3.57 12.53 12.96
N LEU A 408 2.70 11.68 12.43
CA LEU A 408 2.88 10.24 12.50
C LEU A 408 4.05 9.75 11.61
N ALA A 409 4.27 10.35 10.38
CA ALA A 409 5.41 10.01 9.52
C ALA A 409 6.73 10.30 10.21
N GLU A 410 6.84 11.47 10.75
CA GLU A 410 8.03 11.84 11.49
C GLU A 410 8.27 10.89 12.66
N THR A 411 7.20 10.57 13.40
CA THR A 411 7.25 9.60 14.50
C THR A 411 7.72 8.23 14.03
N HIS A 412 7.13 7.71 12.96
CA HIS A 412 7.52 6.42 12.42
C HIS A 412 8.99 6.42 11.96
N LYS A 413 9.39 7.41 11.17
CA LYS A 413 10.77 7.52 10.65
C LYS A 413 11.79 7.54 11.78
N GLU A 414 11.51 8.32 12.84
CA GLU A 414 12.36 8.37 14.03
C GLU A 414 12.49 6.99 14.69
N PHE A 415 11.36 6.33 14.93
CA PHE A 415 11.33 5.06 15.67
C PHE A 415 11.77 3.87 14.81
N ALA A 416 11.50 3.85 13.51
CA ALA A 416 12.08 2.87 12.59
C ALA A 416 13.62 2.94 12.61
N GLY A 417 14.19 4.15 12.58
CA GLY A 417 15.63 4.34 12.72
C GLY A 417 16.19 3.78 14.04
N ARG A 418 15.48 3.97 15.16
CA ARG A 418 15.89 3.42 16.49
C ARG A 418 15.86 1.90 16.50
N ILE A 419 14.82 1.29 15.95
CA ILE A 419 14.67 -0.17 15.90
C ILE A 419 15.72 -0.80 14.97
N ASN A 420 15.95 -0.21 13.81
CA ASN A 420 17.03 -0.65 12.91
C ASN A 420 18.39 -0.58 13.62
N ALA A 421 18.67 0.49 14.37
CA ALA A 421 19.88 0.61 15.15
C ALA A 421 20.01 -0.46 16.27
N ILE A 422 18.90 -0.88 16.88
CA ILE A 422 18.88 -1.98 17.86
C ILE A 422 19.18 -3.32 17.16
N LEU A 423 18.55 -3.60 16.02
CA LEU A 423 18.78 -4.81 15.23
C LEU A 423 20.22 -4.88 14.71
N ASP A 424 20.75 -3.77 14.22
CA ASP A 424 22.15 -3.67 13.80
C ASP A 424 23.11 -3.94 14.95
N ARG A 425 22.87 -3.35 16.10
CA ARG A 425 23.68 -3.60 17.30
C ARG A 425 23.57 -5.04 17.77
N LEU A 426 22.38 -5.64 17.77
CA LEU A 426 22.18 -7.04 18.10
C LEU A 426 22.99 -7.95 17.16
N THR A 427 22.93 -7.68 15.87
CA THR A 427 23.64 -8.45 14.86
C THR A 427 25.15 -8.26 14.95
N GLN A 428 25.63 -7.01 15.12
CA GLN A 428 27.05 -6.69 15.32
C GLN A 428 27.59 -7.27 16.64
N LEU A 429 26.82 -7.19 17.72
CA LEU A 429 27.15 -7.79 19.01
C LEU A 429 27.36 -9.30 18.87
N THR A 430 26.41 -9.97 18.22
CA THR A 430 26.46 -11.40 17.97
C THR A 430 27.69 -11.78 17.14
N ALA A 431 27.94 -11.06 16.06
CA ALA A 431 29.11 -11.27 15.20
C ALA A 431 30.44 -11.06 15.97
N ARG A 432 30.52 -10.05 16.82
CA ARG A 432 31.71 -9.75 17.62
C ARG A 432 31.95 -10.80 18.72
N ILE A 433 30.90 -11.25 19.40
CA ILE A 433 31.04 -12.25 20.48
C ILE A 433 31.45 -13.61 19.89
N PHE A 434 30.89 -13.97 18.73
CA PHE A 434 31.11 -15.29 18.12
C PHE A 434 32.10 -15.27 16.94
N ASP A 435 32.81 -14.15 16.70
CA ASP A 435 33.91 -14.00 15.74
C ASP A 435 33.54 -14.40 14.29
N PHE A 436 32.46 -13.85 13.73
CA PHE A 436 32.12 -14.05 12.32
C PHE A 436 31.88 -12.74 11.54
N SER A 437 32.05 -12.80 10.22
CA SER A 437 31.87 -11.65 9.36
C SER A 437 30.41 -11.44 8.94
N LEU A 438 29.95 -10.19 8.98
CA LEU A 438 28.60 -9.74 8.57
C LEU A 438 28.51 -9.36 7.09
N ARG A 439 29.44 -9.78 6.22
CA ARG A 439 29.37 -9.41 4.79
C ARG A 439 28.01 -9.81 4.22
N GLY A 440 27.27 -8.82 3.70
CA GLY A 440 25.95 -8.99 3.09
C GLY A 440 24.76 -8.64 4.02
N PHE A 441 24.98 -8.26 5.28
CA PHE A 441 23.94 -7.78 6.16
C PHE A 441 23.80 -6.25 6.03
N ALA A 442 22.88 -5.78 5.21
CA ALA A 442 22.45 -4.39 5.19
C ALA A 442 21.05 -4.33 5.84
N ALA A 443 20.97 -3.73 7.02
CA ALA A 443 19.69 -3.52 7.71
C ALA A 443 18.82 -2.41 7.05
N GLU A 444 19.34 -1.76 6.01
CA GLU A 444 18.68 -0.61 5.36
C GLU A 444 17.33 -0.92 4.70
N GLU A 445 17.02 -2.17 4.40
CA GLU A 445 15.75 -2.54 3.75
C GLU A 445 14.66 -3.08 4.70
N ALA A 446 14.92 -3.14 6.02
CA ALA A 446 14.04 -3.88 6.93
C ALA A 446 12.74 -3.15 7.31
N PHE A 447 12.63 -1.82 7.12
CA PHE A 447 11.51 -1.01 7.61
C PHE A 447 11.06 0.12 6.67
N THR A 448 11.04 -0.12 5.37
CA THR A 448 10.45 0.80 4.39
C THR A 448 8.94 0.60 4.18
N ASP A 449 8.33 -0.38 4.83
CA ASP A 449 6.89 -0.65 4.70
C ASP A 449 6.04 0.32 5.55
N LEU A 450 6.23 1.61 5.28
CA LEU A 450 5.49 2.74 5.87
C LEU A 450 4.04 2.80 5.43
N SER A 451 3.72 2.20 4.29
CA SER A 451 2.46 2.39 3.59
C SER A 451 1.24 1.85 4.32
N GLN A 452 1.37 0.71 5.01
CA GLN A 452 0.22 0.04 5.65
C GLN A 452 -0.38 0.82 6.83
N PHE A 453 0.43 1.66 7.52
CA PHE A 453 -0.02 2.36 8.73
C PHE A 453 -0.66 3.73 8.47
N TRP A 454 -0.24 4.43 7.40
CA TRP A 454 -0.69 5.77 7.06
C TRP A 454 -2.14 5.83 6.58
N PHE A 455 -2.59 4.79 5.87
CA PHE A 455 -3.86 4.78 5.16
C PHE A 455 -5.07 4.67 6.07
N ARG A 456 -4.93 4.03 7.22
CA ARG A 456 -6.01 3.93 8.21
C ARG A 456 -6.47 5.28 8.75
N PHE A 457 -5.63 6.30 8.63
CA PHE A 457 -5.96 7.65 9.13
C PHE A 457 -6.68 8.51 8.09
N LYS A 458 -6.31 8.40 6.80
CA LYS A 458 -6.84 9.27 5.73
C LYS A 458 -8.29 8.96 5.32
N ASP A 459 -8.81 7.81 5.60
CA ASP A 459 -9.80 7.23 4.72
C ASP A 459 -11.17 6.88 5.28
N ASP A 460 -11.66 7.36 6.41
CA ASP A 460 -13.05 7.02 6.75
C ASP A 460 -13.98 8.22 6.98
N PRO A 461 -15.03 8.40 6.15
CA PRO A 461 -16.07 9.39 6.37
C PRO A 461 -17.16 8.95 7.37
N VAL A 462 -16.83 8.11 8.35
CA VAL A 462 -17.80 7.62 9.37
C VAL A 462 -18.35 8.76 10.23
N GLY A 463 -18.82 9.78 9.82
CA GLY A 463 -19.47 10.84 10.58
C GLY A 463 -20.44 11.67 9.76
N LEU A 464 -20.24 11.70 8.42
CA LEU A 464 -21.02 12.58 7.56
C LEU A 464 -22.34 11.96 7.10
N GLU A 465 -22.44 10.64 6.95
CA GLU A 465 -23.71 9.95 6.68
C GLU A 465 -24.69 10.06 7.87
N ILE A 466 -24.16 10.15 9.09
CA ILE A 466 -24.97 10.31 10.30
C ILE A 466 -25.51 11.76 10.44
N LEU A 467 -24.89 12.74 9.78
CA LEU A 467 -25.42 14.09 9.65
C LEU A 467 -26.80 14.08 8.98
N GLN A 468 -26.99 13.25 7.95
CA GLN A 468 -28.28 13.16 7.26
C GLN A 468 -29.43 12.61 8.14
N MET A 469 -29.15 11.66 9.03
CA MET A 469 -30.19 11.03 9.86
C MET A 469 -30.60 11.85 11.09
N THR A 470 -29.76 12.79 11.53
CA THR A 470 -29.99 13.48 12.82
C THR A 470 -30.78 14.78 12.68
N ILE A 471 -30.88 15.38 11.51
CA ILE A 471 -31.45 16.71 11.30
C ILE A 471 -32.92 16.67 10.88
N THR A 472 -33.43 15.56 10.34
CA THR A 472 -34.77 15.46 9.75
C THR A 472 -35.96 15.71 10.69
N ASN A 473 -35.77 15.87 12.00
CA ASN A 473 -36.88 16.12 12.97
C ASN A 473 -36.48 17.09 14.10
N LEU A 474 -35.51 17.98 13.90
CA LEU A 474 -34.99 18.84 14.98
C LEU A 474 -35.95 19.96 15.44
N LEU A 475 -36.88 20.37 14.59
CA LEU A 475 -37.75 21.51 14.89
C LEU A 475 -39.23 21.15 14.89
N PRO A 476 -40.01 21.50 15.93
CA PRO A 476 -41.46 21.31 15.99
C PRO A 476 -42.16 22.04 14.83
N ARG A 477 -43.28 21.48 14.34
CA ARG A 477 -44.00 21.98 13.16
C ARG A 477 -44.70 23.34 13.37
N ALA A 478 -44.94 23.79 14.60
CA ALA A 478 -45.63 25.04 14.92
C ALA A 478 -44.81 25.90 15.88
N LEU A 479 -43.91 26.75 15.34
CA LEU A 479 -43.12 27.71 16.11
C LEU A 479 -43.33 29.13 15.57
N THR A 480 -43.35 30.13 16.48
CA THR A 480 -43.20 31.53 16.09
C THR A 480 -41.77 31.81 15.65
N LYS A 481 -41.58 32.85 14.82
CA LYS A 481 -40.21 33.20 14.30
C LYS A 481 -39.19 33.37 15.45
N GLY A 482 -39.57 33.99 16.58
CA GLY A 482 -38.66 34.20 17.72
C GLY A 482 -38.28 32.90 18.45
N LEU A 483 -39.18 31.93 18.54
CA LEU A 483 -38.86 30.62 19.11
C LEU A 483 -38.05 29.76 18.12
N LEU A 484 -38.30 29.91 16.83
CA LEU A 484 -37.58 29.21 15.79
C LEU A 484 -36.07 29.56 15.77
N ILE A 485 -35.72 30.86 15.78
CA ILE A 485 -34.32 31.27 15.83
C ILE A 485 -33.60 30.82 17.11
N LYS A 486 -34.26 30.95 18.27
CA LYS A 486 -33.70 30.48 19.53
C LYS A 486 -33.37 28.98 19.47
N LYS A 487 -34.30 28.18 18.96
CA LYS A 487 -34.11 26.72 18.84
C LYS A 487 -33.03 26.34 17.81
N LEU A 488 -32.96 27.08 16.71
CA LEU A 488 -31.89 26.91 15.72
C LEU A 488 -30.50 27.15 16.33
N LEU A 489 -30.33 28.21 17.11
CA LEU A 489 -29.07 28.54 17.77
C LEU A 489 -28.67 27.53 18.86
N GLU A 490 -29.66 26.99 19.60
CA GLU A 490 -29.42 25.87 20.52
C GLU A 490 -28.96 24.62 19.77
N ASN A 491 -29.64 24.29 18.67
CA ASN A 491 -29.30 23.13 17.83
C ASN A 491 -27.94 23.25 17.20
N VAL A 492 -27.49 24.45 16.75
CA VAL A 492 -26.11 24.67 16.27
C VAL A 492 -25.09 24.21 17.29
N THR A 493 -25.25 24.64 18.55
CA THR A 493 -24.31 24.30 19.63
C THR A 493 -24.29 22.78 19.90
N GLU A 494 -25.48 22.17 19.99
CA GLU A 494 -25.61 20.73 20.24
C GLU A 494 -25.04 19.88 19.10
N LEU A 495 -25.31 20.26 17.84
CA LEU A 495 -24.82 19.54 16.67
C LEU A 495 -23.29 19.62 16.55
N VAL A 496 -22.72 20.82 16.71
CA VAL A 496 -21.26 20.99 16.66
C VAL A 496 -20.60 20.16 17.77
N ASP A 497 -21.13 20.21 19.00
CA ASP A 497 -20.60 19.43 20.12
C ASP A 497 -20.62 17.93 19.85
N LYS A 498 -21.77 17.42 19.42
CA LYS A 498 -21.97 16.01 19.11
C LYS A 498 -21.04 15.50 17.99
N HIS A 499 -20.84 16.32 16.95
CA HIS A 499 -19.96 15.94 15.85
C HIS A 499 -18.48 16.04 16.20
N CYS A 500 -18.06 17.04 16.97
CA CYS A 500 -16.71 17.12 17.52
C CYS A 500 -16.40 15.92 18.44
N GLY A 501 -17.36 15.53 19.28
CA GLY A 501 -17.22 14.34 20.13
C GLY A 501 -17.02 13.05 19.34
N ARG A 502 -17.73 12.88 18.22
CA ARG A 502 -17.56 11.73 17.31
C ARG A 502 -16.22 11.74 16.60
N LEU A 503 -15.78 12.89 16.09
CA LEU A 503 -14.48 13.03 15.47
C LEU A 503 -13.34 12.72 16.46
N ARG A 504 -13.46 13.22 17.71
CA ARG A 504 -12.51 12.92 18.77
C ARG A 504 -12.39 11.41 18.99
N TYR A 505 -13.50 10.73 19.15
CA TYR A 505 -13.53 9.29 19.37
C TYR A 505 -12.89 8.52 18.20
N ASP A 506 -13.28 8.85 16.96
CA ASP A 506 -12.76 8.22 15.75
C ASP A 506 -11.25 8.40 15.62
N PHE A 507 -10.75 9.62 15.76
CA PHE A 507 -9.33 9.91 15.67
C PHE A 507 -8.51 9.25 16.79
N HIS A 508 -9.00 9.29 18.03
CA HIS A 508 -8.32 8.61 19.15
C HIS A 508 -8.19 7.11 18.91
N GLN A 509 -9.27 6.46 18.48
CA GLN A 509 -9.27 5.03 18.23
C GLN A 509 -8.25 4.66 17.17
N ARG A 510 -8.22 5.39 16.06
CA ARG A 510 -7.27 5.13 14.95
C ARG A 510 -5.82 5.37 15.36
N LEU A 511 -5.53 6.46 16.06
CA LEU A 511 -4.20 6.72 16.57
C LEU A 511 -3.70 5.60 17.48
N GLN A 512 -4.57 5.08 18.36
CA GLN A 512 -4.24 3.97 19.25
C GLN A 512 -4.05 2.65 18.50
N GLU A 513 -4.86 2.38 17.47
CA GLU A 513 -4.71 1.20 16.62
C GLU A 513 -3.39 1.23 15.85
N ILE A 514 -3.07 2.35 15.22
CA ILE A 514 -1.80 2.56 14.50
C ILE A 514 -0.61 2.35 15.45
N ALA A 515 -0.64 2.97 16.62
CA ALA A 515 0.44 2.82 17.61
C ALA A 515 0.61 1.37 18.08
N ARG A 516 -0.48 0.64 18.25
CA ARG A 516 -0.47 -0.78 18.64
C ARG A 516 0.15 -1.64 17.56
N ASP A 517 -0.24 -1.44 16.30
CA ASP A 517 0.26 -2.21 15.17
C ASP A 517 1.76 -1.93 14.94
N PHE A 518 2.20 -0.68 15.06
CA PHE A 518 3.62 -0.34 15.05
C PHE A 518 4.39 -1.10 16.13
N ARG A 519 3.90 -1.00 17.36
CA ARG A 519 4.52 -1.68 18.48
C ARG A 519 4.63 -3.18 18.25
N GLN A 520 3.56 -3.82 17.81
CA GLN A 520 3.52 -5.27 17.58
C GLN A 520 4.49 -5.69 16.49
N THR A 521 4.52 -4.99 15.35
CA THR A 521 5.42 -5.29 14.24
C THR A 521 6.89 -5.18 14.66
N TRP A 522 7.23 -4.15 15.44
CA TRP A 522 8.60 -3.90 15.86
C TRP A 522 9.07 -4.88 16.93
N VAL A 523 8.21 -5.14 17.91
CA VAL A 523 8.51 -6.14 18.96
C VAL A 523 8.73 -7.50 18.33
N SER A 524 7.82 -7.95 17.44
CA SER A 524 7.95 -9.24 16.75
C SER A 524 9.29 -9.35 16.00
N LYS A 525 9.71 -8.33 15.27
CA LYS A 525 10.96 -8.39 14.48
C LYS A 525 12.20 -8.52 15.35
N ILE A 526 12.27 -7.81 16.48
CA ILE A 526 13.39 -7.93 17.43
C ILE A 526 13.36 -9.30 18.13
N ASP A 527 12.17 -9.72 18.55
CA ASP A 527 12.00 -11.00 19.27
C ASP A 527 12.33 -12.18 18.34
N ASP A 528 11.87 -12.18 17.09
CA ASP A 528 12.18 -13.23 16.11
C ASP A 528 13.69 -13.34 15.86
N THR A 529 14.38 -12.20 15.71
CA THR A 529 15.83 -12.19 15.52
C THR A 529 16.57 -12.70 16.77
N THR A 530 16.18 -12.23 17.94
CA THR A 530 16.77 -12.63 19.21
C THR A 530 16.54 -14.11 19.50
N GLN A 531 15.32 -14.58 19.26
CA GLN A 531 14.94 -15.98 19.47
C GLN A 531 15.72 -16.91 18.53
N GLY A 532 15.86 -16.53 17.26
CA GLY A 532 16.66 -17.30 16.30
C GLY A 532 18.13 -17.46 16.73
N ILE A 533 18.72 -16.41 17.31
CA ILE A 533 20.08 -16.45 17.87
C ILE A 533 20.13 -17.35 19.11
N ARG A 534 19.19 -17.20 20.06
CA ARG A 534 19.12 -18.03 21.28
C ARG A 534 18.99 -19.51 20.94
N GLU A 535 18.09 -19.87 20.05
CA GLU A 535 17.90 -21.27 19.62
C GLU A 535 19.17 -21.85 18.98
N ALA A 536 19.90 -21.05 18.18
CA ALA A 536 21.16 -21.48 17.60
C ALA A 536 22.21 -21.76 18.66
N LEU A 537 22.30 -20.91 19.69
CA LEU A 537 23.21 -21.07 20.82
C LEU A 537 22.84 -22.27 21.72
N GLU A 538 21.56 -22.47 22.01
CA GLU A 538 21.04 -23.60 22.75
C GLU A 538 21.32 -24.93 22.03
N ARG A 539 21.13 -25.00 20.73
CA ARG A 539 21.49 -26.17 19.92
C ARG A 539 22.98 -26.48 20.00
N ALA A 540 23.83 -25.46 19.86
CA ALA A 540 25.28 -25.61 19.95
C ALA A 540 25.71 -26.10 21.34
N TRP A 541 25.12 -25.56 22.41
CA TRP A 541 25.40 -25.92 23.78
C TRP A 541 24.95 -27.35 24.10
N ALA A 542 23.73 -27.74 23.76
CA ALA A 542 23.20 -29.08 23.97
C ALA A 542 24.06 -30.17 23.29
N GLN A 543 24.54 -29.87 22.09
CA GLN A 543 25.42 -30.79 21.35
C GLN A 543 26.79 -30.98 22.02
N LYS A 544 27.35 -29.92 22.55
CA LYS A 544 28.62 -30.01 23.33
C LYS A 544 28.50 -30.84 24.57
N GLN A 545 27.33 -30.88 25.19
CA GLN A 545 27.07 -31.74 26.37
C GLN A 545 26.90 -33.22 26.00
N SER A 546 26.41 -33.51 24.79
CA SER A 546 26.10 -34.89 24.39
C SER A 546 27.35 -35.75 24.12
N SER A 547 28.25 -35.29 23.25
CA SER A 547 29.57 -35.91 23.02
C SER A 547 30.44 -35.03 22.09
N ALA A 548 31.78 -35.13 22.23
CA ALA A 548 32.71 -34.46 21.32
C ALA A 548 32.55 -34.90 19.84
N GLN A 549 32.17 -36.16 19.65
CA GLN A 549 31.97 -36.74 18.33
C GLN A 549 30.70 -36.17 17.65
N ALA A 550 29.59 -36.03 18.40
CA ALA A 550 28.37 -35.42 17.90
C ALA A 550 28.55 -33.94 17.53
N ALA A 551 29.30 -33.21 18.36
CA ALA A 551 29.64 -31.80 18.10
C ALA A 551 30.50 -31.63 16.83
N SER A 552 31.50 -32.50 16.61
CA SER A 552 32.33 -32.49 15.41
C SER A 552 31.52 -32.84 14.15
N GLN A 553 30.63 -33.82 14.26
CA GLN A 553 29.76 -34.23 13.17
C GLN A 553 28.80 -33.10 12.75
N ARG A 554 28.21 -32.44 13.75
CA ARG A 554 27.32 -31.31 13.51
C ARG A 554 28.04 -30.11 12.90
N MET A 555 29.24 -29.83 13.35
CA MET A 555 30.06 -28.74 12.79
C MET A 555 30.36 -28.98 11.33
N ASN A 556 30.69 -30.22 10.93
CA ASN A 556 30.87 -30.59 9.53
C ASN A 556 29.56 -30.41 8.70
N GLU A 557 28.42 -30.78 9.28
CA GLU A 557 27.09 -30.57 8.66
C GLU A 557 26.81 -29.07 8.46
N LEU A 558 27.09 -28.23 9.47
CA LEU A 558 26.89 -26.78 9.38
C LEU A 558 27.83 -26.14 8.37
N ASP A 559 29.11 -26.55 8.33
CA ASP A 559 30.08 -26.09 7.31
C ASP A 559 29.64 -26.47 5.90
N GLN A 560 29.13 -27.69 5.74
CA GLN A 560 28.59 -28.13 4.47
C GLN A 560 27.38 -27.28 4.06
N ARG A 561 26.39 -27.09 4.95
CA ARG A 561 25.19 -26.29 4.70
C ARG A 561 25.51 -24.83 4.40
N LEU A 562 26.39 -24.21 5.21
CA LEU A 562 26.84 -22.84 4.94
C LEU A 562 27.54 -22.72 3.60
N SER A 563 28.39 -23.70 3.24
CA SER A 563 29.05 -23.70 1.93
C SER A 563 28.06 -23.87 0.79
N GLU A 564 27.03 -24.70 0.95
CA GLU A 564 25.98 -24.86 -0.03
C GLU A 564 25.17 -23.58 -0.22
N ILE A 565 24.78 -22.90 0.89
CA ILE A 565 24.05 -21.63 0.84
C ILE A 565 24.91 -20.52 0.21
N LEU A 566 26.19 -20.38 0.60
CA LEU A 566 27.08 -19.37 0.04
C LEU A 566 27.39 -19.62 -1.44
N ARG A 567 27.48 -20.88 -1.89
CA ARG A 567 27.60 -21.21 -3.31
C ARG A 567 26.33 -20.81 -4.07
N ALA A 568 25.17 -21.10 -3.52
CA ALA A 568 23.90 -20.72 -4.12
C ALA A 568 23.73 -19.19 -4.18
N GLU A 569 24.11 -18.47 -3.13
CA GLU A 569 24.16 -17.02 -3.13
C GLU A 569 25.06 -16.46 -4.24
N ALA A 570 26.28 -16.98 -4.36
CA ALA A 570 27.22 -16.58 -5.41
C ALA A 570 26.68 -16.89 -6.81
N GLN A 571 26.02 -18.04 -6.99
CA GLN A 571 25.37 -18.40 -8.25
C GLN A 571 24.21 -17.47 -8.61
N LEU A 572 23.39 -17.09 -7.62
CA LEU A 572 22.32 -16.12 -7.82
C LEU A 572 22.88 -14.75 -8.18
N LEU A 573 23.94 -14.27 -7.54
CA LEU A 573 24.60 -13.01 -7.88
C LEU A 573 25.19 -13.04 -9.29
N ALA A 574 25.87 -14.12 -9.66
CA ALA A 574 26.38 -14.29 -11.03
C ALA A 574 25.23 -14.34 -12.07
N LEU A 575 24.11 -14.98 -11.71
CA LEU A 575 22.93 -14.99 -12.57
C LEU A 575 22.30 -13.60 -12.69
N LYS A 576 22.33 -12.78 -11.63
CA LYS A 576 21.89 -11.37 -11.66
C LYS A 576 22.69 -10.57 -12.67
N GLU A 577 24.02 -10.65 -12.62
CA GLU A 577 24.91 -9.98 -13.59
C GLU A 577 24.63 -10.44 -15.03
N ARG A 578 24.40 -11.74 -15.24
CA ARG A 578 24.06 -12.27 -16.57
C ARG A 578 22.70 -11.74 -17.06
N ILE A 579 21.70 -11.66 -16.19
CA ILE A 579 20.38 -11.09 -16.53
C ILE A 579 20.55 -9.61 -16.91
N GLU A 580 21.27 -8.84 -16.10
CA GLU A 580 21.51 -7.42 -16.38
C GLU A 580 22.27 -7.21 -17.70
N ALA A 581 23.31 -7.99 -17.96
CA ALA A 581 24.08 -7.91 -19.21
C ALA A 581 23.28 -8.36 -20.46
N THR A 582 22.34 -9.27 -20.32
CA THR A 582 21.55 -9.81 -21.45
C THR A 582 20.48 -8.82 -21.92
N PHE A 583 19.96 -8.00 -21.01
CA PHE A 583 18.87 -7.06 -21.28
C PHE A 583 19.31 -5.60 -21.33
N HIS A 584 20.60 -5.33 -21.25
CA HIS A 584 21.22 -4.06 -21.61
C HIS A 584 21.42 -3.99 -23.12
#